data_761ac79c6a2a5c3e85a382e09e3ee5e5
#
_entry.id   761ac79c6a2a5c3e85a382e09e3ee5e5
#
_cell.length_a   1.000
_cell.length_b   1.000
_cell.length_c   1.000
_cell.angle_alpha   90.00
_cell.angle_beta   90.00
_cell.angle_gamma   90.00
#
_symmetry.space_group_name_H-M   'P 1'
#
loop_
_entity.id
_entity.type
_entity.pdbx_description
1 polymer ?
#
loop_
_entity_poly.entity_id
_entity_poly.type
_entity_poly.pdbx_seq_one_letter_code
_entity_poly.pdbx_strand_id
1 'polypeptide(L)'
;MAPPSSEEPASAAAEAAGAGAISKVLVVIAMQTEALPLVTRFQLVEAAADESIFPKGAPWTRYHGDYKGLHIDLVWPGKDPVLGVDSVGTVSAALVTYASIQLLKPDLIINAGTAGGFKARGAGIGDVFLASDVAFHDRRIPIPVFDSYGIGARKTFETPNIVKELNLKVGKLSTGDSLDMSPHDETAILSNEATVKDMEGAAVAYVADLFSTPAIFVKAVTDIVDGEKPTAEEFLQNLISVTMALDQAVMQVVDFISGKCISDL
;
A
#
# COMPACT_ATOMS: atom_id res chain seq x y z
N MET A 1 28.71 -13.99 -32.56
CA MET A 1 28.12 -12.73 -32.13
C MET A 1 27.87 -12.87 -30.63
N ALA A 2 28.59 -12.15 -29.79
CA ALA A 2 28.39 -12.11 -28.36
C ALA A 2 27.14 -11.27 -28.05
N PRO A 3 26.33 -11.63 -27.04
CA PRO A 3 25.21 -10.79 -26.63
C PRO A 3 25.74 -9.50 -25.99
N PRO A 4 25.02 -8.38 -26.11
CA PRO A 4 25.39 -7.12 -25.45
C PRO A 4 25.32 -7.30 -23.96
N SER A 5 26.30 -6.75 -23.25
CA SER A 5 26.38 -6.63 -21.82
C SER A 5 25.15 -5.87 -21.29
N SER A 6 24.44 -6.50 -20.35
CA SER A 6 23.36 -5.87 -19.59
C SER A 6 23.97 -4.83 -18.66
N GLU A 7 24.00 -3.57 -19.06
CA GLU A 7 24.08 -2.45 -18.13
C GLU A 7 22.70 -2.32 -17.47
N GLU A 8 22.66 -2.47 -16.16
CA GLU A 8 21.49 -2.22 -15.35
C GLU A 8 21.05 -0.76 -15.53
N PRO A 9 19.75 -0.47 -15.73
CA PRO A 9 19.25 0.88 -15.61
C PRO A 9 19.10 1.21 -14.12
N ALA A 10 20.21 1.44 -13.45
CA ALA A 10 20.21 2.02 -12.12
C ALA A 10 19.96 3.53 -12.23
N SER A 11 18.96 4.02 -11.48
CA SER A 11 18.93 5.38 -10.98
C SER A 11 18.49 6.52 -11.90
N ALA A 12 17.41 6.36 -12.67
CA ALA A 12 16.69 7.56 -13.14
C ALA A 12 15.65 8.09 -12.12
N ALA A 13 15.25 7.25 -11.14
CA ALA A 13 14.29 7.64 -10.12
C ALA A 13 14.90 8.56 -9.03
N ALA A 14 16.21 8.54 -8.84
CA ALA A 14 16.86 9.33 -7.79
C ALA A 14 17.12 10.81 -8.17
N GLU A 15 17.09 11.15 -9.45
CA GLU A 15 17.38 12.53 -9.91
C GLU A 15 16.13 13.42 -10.03
N ALA A 16 14.90 12.87 -9.96
CA ALA A 16 13.67 13.65 -10.08
C ALA A 16 13.06 14.08 -8.73
N ALA A 17 13.57 13.59 -7.60
CA ALA A 17 13.18 14.07 -6.28
C ALA A 17 13.84 15.43 -6.00
N GLY A 18 13.21 16.51 -6.46
CA GLY A 18 13.65 17.88 -6.23
C GLY A 18 13.81 18.18 -4.73
N ALA A 19 14.78 19.04 -4.42
CA ALA A 19 15.25 19.46 -3.10
C ALA A 19 14.20 20.22 -2.24
N GLY A 20 12.92 19.89 -2.30
CA GLY A 20 11.85 20.52 -1.54
C GLY A 20 11.31 19.64 -0.41
N ALA A 21 10.84 20.25 0.67
CA ALA A 21 10.13 19.53 1.72
C ALA A 21 8.86 18.87 1.17
N ILE A 22 8.52 17.69 1.70
CA ILE A 22 7.27 17.00 1.40
C ILE A 22 6.12 17.94 1.78
N SER A 23 5.20 18.17 0.86
CA SER A 23 4.05 19.05 1.05
C SER A 23 2.72 18.37 0.81
N LYS A 24 2.69 17.36 -0.06
CA LYS A 24 1.47 16.63 -0.47
C LYS A 24 1.64 15.12 -0.25
N VAL A 25 0.81 14.56 0.59
CA VAL A 25 0.79 13.13 0.90
C VAL A 25 -0.52 12.54 0.43
N LEU A 26 -0.44 11.49 -0.38
CA LEU A 26 -1.58 10.67 -0.77
C LEU A 26 -1.62 9.41 0.08
N VAL A 27 -2.69 9.19 0.84
CA VAL A 27 -2.97 7.93 1.53
C VAL A 27 -3.96 7.14 0.69
N VAL A 28 -3.58 5.93 0.27
CA VAL A 28 -4.44 5.00 -0.47
C VAL A 28 -4.86 3.88 0.48
N ILE A 29 -6.16 3.72 0.67
CA ILE A 29 -6.77 2.74 1.58
C ILE A 29 -7.89 1.99 0.86
N ALA A 30 -8.07 0.70 1.14
CA ALA A 30 -9.03 -0.14 0.45
C ALA A 30 -10.42 -0.16 1.10
N MET A 31 -10.50 -0.08 2.44
CA MET A 31 -11.75 -0.23 3.17
C MET A 31 -12.11 1.02 3.98
N GLN A 32 -13.42 1.32 4.06
CA GLN A 32 -13.93 2.43 4.85
C GLN A 32 -13.57 2.29 6.35
N THR A 33 -13.61 1.08 6.88
CA THR A 33 -13.27 0.78 8.27
C THR A 33 -11.82 1.14 8.61
N GLU A 34 -10.89 1.01 7.64
CA GLU A 34 -9.49 1.41 7.78
C GLU A 34 -9.31 2.93 7.61
N ALA A 35 -10.12 3.54 6.75
CA ALA A 35 -10.01 4.96 6.41
C ALA A 35 -10.49 5.89 7.54
N LEU A 36 -11.66 5.59 8.14
CA LEU A 36 -12.34 6.50 9.07
C LEU A 36 -11.53 6.86 10.33
N PRO A 37 -10.74 5.97 10.95
CA PRO A 37 -9.86 6.35 12.04
C PRO A 37 -8.86 7.45 11.65
N LEU A 38 -8.23 7.34 10.48
CA LEU A 38 -7.29 8.34 9.95
C LEU A 38 -7.98 9.65 9.56
N VAL A 39 -9.17 9.58 8.94
CA VAL A 39 -10.00 10.76 8.64
C VAL A 39 -10.27 11.56 9.90
N THR A 40 -10.67 10.87 10.97
CA THR A 40 -10.94 11.50 12.28
C THR A 40 -9.67 12.07 12.89
N ARG A 41 -8.57 11.32 12.86
CA ARG A 41 -7.30 11.73 13.47
C ARG A 41 -6.71 12.96 12.81
N PHE A 42 -6.67 13.01 11.50
CA PHE A 42 -6.14 14.15 10.74
C PHE A 42 -7.17 15.25 10.49
N GLN A 43 -8.41 15.08 11.00
CA GLN A 43 -9.52 16.02 10.80
C GLN A 43 -9.79 16.32 9.32
N LEU A 44 -9.70 15.28 8.49
CA LEU A 44 -9.93 15.41 7.06
C LEU A 44 -11.42 15.59 6.78
N VAL A 45 -11.72 16.35 5.71
CA VAL A 45 -13.09 16.63 5.26
C VAL A 45 -13.33 15.83 3.98
N GLU A 46 -14.51 15.21 3.87
CA GLU A 46 -14.94 14.55 2.65
C GLU A 46 -15.20 15.59 1.56
N ALA A 47 -14.62 15.38 0.38
CA ALA A 47 -14.88 16.23 -0.77
C ALA A 47 -16.34 16.09 -1.20
N ALA A 48 -17.04 17.21 -1.39
CA ALA A 48 -18.42 17.19 -1.84
C ALA A 48 -18.57 16.51 -3.20
N ALA A 49 -19.69 15.85 -3.44
CA ALA A 49 -19.92 15.07 -4.67
C ALA A 49 -19.87 15.92 -5.94
N ASP A 50 -20.24 17.18 -5.87
CA ASP A 50 -20.17 18.16 -6.97
C ASP A 50 -18.78 18.76 -7.15
N GLU A 51 -17.89 18.60 -6.16
CA GLU A 51 -16.49 18.99 -6.19
C GLU A 51 -15.55 17.80 -6.46
N SER A 52 -16.12 16.63 -6.77
CA SER A 52 -15.32 15.43 -7.03
C SER A 52 -14.41 15.66 -8.24
N ILE A 53 -13.10 15.49 -7.99
CA ILE A 53 -12.07 15.55 -9.03
C ILE A 53 -12.01 14.26 -9.88
N PHE A 54 -12.67 13.20 -9.43
CA PHE A 54 -12.64 11.90 -10.08
C PHE A 54 -13.64 11.78 -11.23
N PRO A 55 -13.45 10.84 -12.16
CA PRO A 55 -14.37 10.61 -13.26
C PRO A 55 -15.79 10.36 -12.77
N LYS A 56 -16.75 10.96 -13.45
CA LYS A 56 -18.18 10.77 -13.14
C LYS A 56 -18.54 9.28 -13.19
N GLY A 57 -19.17 8.79 -12.13
CA GLY A 57 -19.57 7.39 -11.99
C GLY A 57 -18.56 6.51 -11.26
N ALA A 58 -17.35 6.99 -10.99
CA ALA A 58 -16.44 6.31 -10.07
C ALA A 58 -16.95 6.49 -8.63
N PRO A 59 -17.08 5.40 -7.84
CA PRO A 59 -17.57 5.49 -6.46
C PRO A 59 -16.51 5.96 -5.46
N TRP A 60 -15.39 6.49 -5.97
CA TRP A 60 -14.23 6.84 -5.18
C TRP A 60 -14.49 8.06 -4.31
N THR A 61 -14.11 7.94 -3.05
CA THR A 61 -14.25 9.00 -2.05
C THR A 61 -12.88 9.57 -1.71
N ARG A 62 -12.80 10.90 -1.65
CA ARG A 62 -11.62 11.64 -1.23
C ARG A 62 -11.92 12.36 0.07
N TYR A 63 -11.05 12.19 1.05
CA TYR A 63 -10.97 13.02 2.24
C TYR A 63 -9.69 13.85 2.16
N HIS A 64 -9.73 15.12 2.52
CA HIS A 64 -8.56 15.97 2.43
C HIS A 64 -8.50 17.01 3.53
N GLY A 65 -7.30 17.50 3.81
CA GLY A 65 -7.08 18.53 4.83
C GLY A 65 -5.60 18.79 5.05
N ASP A 66 -5.32 19.80 5.87
CA ASP A 66 -3.96 20.18 6.21
C ASP A 66 -3.61 19.69 7.61
N TYR A 67 -2.44 19.07 7.76
CA TYR A 67 -1.94 18.58 9.02
C TYR A 67 -0.44 18.83 9.16
N LYS A 68 -0.02 19.62 10.15
CA LYS A 68 1.38 19.93 10.45
C LYS A 68 2.19 20.37 9.22
N GLY A 69 1.60 21.20 8.35
CA GLY A 69 2.27 21.72 7.15
C GLY A 69 2.24 20.77 5.95
N LEU A 70 1.59 19.63 6.04
CA LEU A 70 1.32 18.69 4.96
C LEU A 70 -0.12 18.84 4.48
N HIS A 71 -0.35 18.84 3.18
CA HIS A 71 -1.67 18.59 2.63
C HIS A 71 -1.86 17.08 2.46
N ILE A 72 -2.84 16.52 3.16
CA ILE A 72 -3.14 15.10 3.13
C ILE A 72 -4.38 14.87 2.28
N ASP A 73 -4.25 14.02 1.27
CA ASP A 73 -5.34 13.44 0.53
C ASP A 73 -5.45 11.96 0.91
N LEU A 74 -6.58 11.53 1.47
CA LEU A 74 -6.88 10.13 1.69
C LEU A 74 -7.93 9.69 0.69
N VAL A 75 -7.65 8.65 -0.07
CA VAL A 75 -8.53 8.15 -1.11
C VAL A 75 -8.89 6.69 -0.86
N TRP A 76 -10.19 6.43 -0.94
CA TRP A 76 -10.80 5.14 -0.78
C TRP A 76 -11.61 4.79 -2.03
N PRO A 77 -11.49 3.57 -2.60
CA PRO A 77 -12.19 3.18 -3.84
C PRO A 77 -13.72 3.17 -3.74
N GLY A 78 -14.28 3.40 -2.56
CA GLY A 78 -15.72 3.41 -2.36
C GLY A 78 -16.32 2.02 -2.28
N LYS A 79 -17.63 1.95 -2.42
CA LYS A 79 -18.39 0.69 -2.37
C LYS A 79 -18.89 0.31 -3.77
N ASP A 80 -18.92 -1.00 -4.00
CA ASP A 80 -19.67 -1.54 -5.13
C ASP A 80 -21.12 -1.08 -5.07
N PRO A 81 -21.66 -0.46 -6.13
CA PRO A 81 -22.99 0.15 -6.09
C PRO A 81 -24.14 -0.86 -6.02
N VAL A 82 -23.88 -2.13 -6.31
CA VAL A 82 -24.89 -3.21 -6.30
C VAL A 82 -24.82 -3.99 -5.01
N LEU A 83 -23.62 -4.39 -4.58
CA LEU A 83 -23.41 -5.26 -3.43
C LEU A 83 -23.23 -4.48 -2.12
N GLY A 84 -22.85 -3.19 -2.17
CA GLY A 84 -22.67 -2.33 -1.01
C GLY A 84 -21.42 -2.66 -0.17
N VAL A 85 -20.50 -3.47 -0.70
CA VAL A 85 -19.22 -3.84 -0.06
C VAL A 85 -18.10 -2.95 -0.55
N ASP A 86 -17.02 -2.81 0.23
CA ASP A 86 -15.84 -2.05 -0.18
C ASP A 86 -15.22 -2.63 -1.46
N SER A 87 -14.82 -1.74 -2.39
CA SER A 87 -14.19 -2.10 -3.67
C SER A 87 -12.72 -2.44 -3.46
N VAL A 88 -12.44 -3.58 -2.83
CA VAL A 88 -11.09 -4.09 -2.55
C VAL A 88 -10.44 -4.70 -3.79
N GLY A 89 -9.15 -4.95 -3.73
CA GLY A 89 -8.41 -5.70 -4.74
C GLY A 89 -7.59 -4.85 -5.69
N THR A 90 -6.80 -5.55 -6.52
CA THR A 90 -5.74 -4.93 -7.34
C THR A 90 -6.28 -3.97 -8.40
N VAL A 91 -7.42 -4.27 -9.00
CA VAL A 91 -8.01 -3.42 -10.06
C VAL A 91 -8.46 -2.07 -9.50
N SER A 92 -9.23 -2.09 -8.42
CA SER A 92 -9.72 -0.87 -7.76
C SER A 92 -8.56 -0.02 -7.25
N ALA A 93 -7.57 -0.66 -6.61
CA ALA A 93 -6.38 0.01 -6.11
C ALA A 93 -5.55 0.66 -7.23
N ALA A 94 -5.33 -0.04 -8.34
CA ALA A 94 -4.60 0.50 -9.48
C ALA A 94 -5.29 1.72 -10.08
N LEU A 95 -6.61 1.63 -10.33
CA LEU A 95 -7.38 2.70 -10.96
C LEU A 95 -7.43 3.96 -10.08
N VAL A 96 -7.73 3.82 -8.79
CA VAL A 96 -7.80 4.96 -7.89
C VAL A 96 -6.43 5.60 -7.67
N THR A 97 -5.37 4.80 -7.59
CA THR A 97 -3.99 5.32 -7.47
C THR A 97 -3.58 6.08 -8.72
N TYR A 98 -3.85 5.53 -9.91
CA TYR A 98 -3.58 6.20 -11.18
C TYR A 98 -4.26 7.57 -11.26
N ALA A 99 -5.56 7.61 -11.02
CA ALA A 99 -6.31 8.86 -11.08
C ALA A 99 -5.83 9.88 -10.04
N SER A 100 -5.54 9.41 -8.82
CA SER A 100 -5.05 10.27 -7.73
C SER A 100 -3.68 10.87 -8.04
N ILE A 101 -2.74 10.10 -8.58
CA ILE A 101 -1.43 10.64 -8.99
C ILE A 101 -1.60 11.72 -10.05
N GLN A 102 -2.44 11.47 -11.07
CA GLN A 102 -2.66 12.43 -12.17
C GLN A 102 -3.30 13.74 -11.70
N LEU A 103 -4.24 13.65 -10.78
CA LEU A 103 -5.05 14.80 -10.36
C LEU A 103 -4.46 15.55 -9.17
N LEU A 104 -3.87 14.84 -8.21
CA LEU A 104 -3.39 15.41 -6.94
C LEU A 104 -1.88 15.70 -6.95
N LYS A 105 -1.11 14.95 -7.77
CA LYS A 105 0.35 15.09 -7.90
C LYS A 105 1.04 15.04 -6.52
N PRO A 106 0.92 13.94 -5.78
CA PRO A 106 1.52 13.81 -4.47
C PRO A 106 3.05 13.72 -4.55
N ASP A 107 3.72 14.21 -3.50
CA ASP A 107 5.16 14.04 -3.32
C ASP A 107 5.48 12.63 -2.78
N LEU A 108 4.56 12.05 -2.01
CA LEU A 108 4.68 10.73 -1.39
C LEU A 108 3.32 10.03 -1.33
N ILE A 109 3.33 8.73 -1.63
CA ILE A 109 2.18 7.85 -1.44
C ILE A 109 2.40 7.00 -0.18
N ILE A 110 1.37 6.87 0.64
CA ILE A 110 1.28 5.89 1.74
C ILE A 110 0.15 4.93 1.39
N ASN A 111 0.46 3.70 1.02
CA ASN A 111 -0.56 2.66 0.96
C ASN A 111 -0.68 2.04 2.35
N ALA A 112 -1.77 2.32 3.01
CA ALA A 112 -2.07 1.82 4.35
C ALA A 112 -3.22 0.82 4.29
N GLY A 113 -3.16 -0.23 5.10
CA GLY A 113 -4.22 -1.23 5.16
C GLY A 113 -3.89 -2.41 6.04
N THR A 114 -4.86 -3.29 6.20
CA THR A 114 -4.70 -4.56 6.91
C THR A 114 -4.09 -5.63 6.00
N ALA A 115 -3.53 -6.67 6.59
CA ALA A 115 -2.86 -7.77 5.88
C ALA A 115 -2.92 -9.06 6.69
N GLY A 116 -2.90 -10.18 6.01
CA GLY A 116 -2.62 -11.47 6.63
C GLY A 116 -1.12 -11.62 6.88
N GLY A 117 -0.73 -12.14 8.05
CA GLY A 117 0.66 -12.32 8.44
C GLY A 117 1.09 -13.79 8.41
N PHE A 118 2.39 -14.03 8.19
CA PHE A 118 2.98 -15.36 8.29
C PHE A 118 3.74 -15.50 9.60
N LYS A 119 3.24 -16.35 10.50
CA LYS A 119 3.88 -16.64 11.80
C LYS A 119 5.29 -17.20 11.62
N ALA A 120 5.49 -18.05 10.62
CA ALA A 120 6.80 -18.60 10.28
C ALA A 120 7.82 -17.52 9.87
N ARG A 121 7.36 -16.32 9.51
CA ARG A 121 8.17 -15.14 9.19
C ARG A 121 8.18 -14.08 10.32
N GLY A 122 7.67 -14.43 11.49
CA GLY A 122 7.69 -13.57 12.68
C GLY A 122 6.56 -12.55 12.77
N ALA A 123 5.50 -12.72 11.97
CA ALA A 123 4.31 -11.89 12.09
C ALA A 123 3.38 -12.38 13.21
N GLY A 124 2.76 -11.44 13.90
CA GLY A 124 1.73 -11.67 14.90
C GLY A 124 0.57 -10.68 14.72
N ILE A 125 -0.61 -11.04 15.20
CA ILE A 125 -1.80 -10.17 15.14
C ILE A 125 -1.50 -8.84 15.84
N GLY A 126 -1.84 -7.73 15.19
CA GLY A 126 -1.59 -6.38 15.67
C GLY A 126 -0.19 -5.84 15.36
N ASP A 127 0.72 -6.67 14.82
CA ASP A 127 2.00 -6.17 14.31
C ASP A 127 1.78 -5.23 13.12
N VAL A 128 2.61 -4.19 13.05
CA VAL A 128 2.63 -3.28 11.90
C VAL A 128 3.97 -3.38 11.19
N PHE A 129 3.89 -3.61 9.88
CA PHE A 129 5.06 -3.73 9.00
C PHE A 129 5.14 -2.57 8.02
N LEU A 130 6.36 -2.09 7.81
CA LEU A 130 6.73 -1.31 6.65
C LEU A 130 7.27 -2.28 5.58
N ALA A 131 6.67 -2.30 4.40
CA ALA A 131 7.13 -3.23 3.37
C ALA A 131 8.43 -2.74 2.72
N SER A 132 9.42 -3.65 2.59
CA SER A 132 10.67 -3.41 1.86
C SER A 132 10.54 -3.74 0.37
N ASP A 133 9.70 -4.72 0.06
CA ASP A 133 9.47 -5.23 -1.28
C ASP A 133 7.99 -5.59 -1.43
N VAL A 134 7.49 -5.52 -2.65
CA VAL A 134 6.15 -5.96 -3.02
C VAL A 134 6.20 -6.87 -4.24
N ALA A 135 5.32 -7.87 -4.31
CA ALA A 135 5.20 -8.75 -5.46
C ALA A 135 3.77 -9.30 -5.58
N PHE A 136 3.37 -9.72 -6.77
CA PHE A 136 2.11 -10.47 -6.94
C PHE A 136 2.33 -11.96 -6.70
N HIS A 137 1.32 -12.66 -6.16
CA HIS A 137 1.35 -14.11 -5.96
C HIS A 137 0.35 -14.88 -6.82
N ASP A 138 -0.67 -14.23 -7.35
CA ASP A 138 -1.74 -14.85 -8.11
C ASP A 138 -1.64 -14.66 -9.64
N ARG A 139 -0.64 -13.93 -10.11
CA ARG A 139 -0.38 -13.69 -11.53
C ARG A 139 0.56 -14.77 -12.09
N ARG A 140 0.03 -15.66 -12.91
CA ARG A 140 0.76 -16.80 -13.45
C ARG A 140 0.84 -16.72 -14.98
N ILE A 141 2.04 -16.43 -15.50
CA ILE A 141 2.33 -16.40 -16.93
C ILE A 141 3.58 -17.28 -17.16
N PRO A 142 3.42 -18.61 -17.25
CA PRO A 142 4.55 -19.57 -17.30
C PRO A 142 5.23 -19.58 -18.68
N ILE A 143 5.70 -18.42 -19.11
CA ILE A 143 6.45 -18.21 -20.35
C ILE A 143 7.72 -17.45 -19.95
N PRO A 144 8.93 -17.86 -20.44
CA PRO A 144 10.17 -17.17 -20.10
C PRO A 144 10.08 -15.66 -20.25
N VAL A 145 10.59 -14.93 -19.27
CA VAL A 145 10.50 -13.47 -19.09
C VAL A 145 9.12 -12.99 -18.61
N PHE A 146 8.00 -13.53 -19.14
CA PHE A 146 6.66 -13.19 -18.66
C PHE A 146 6.36 -13.75 -17.27
N ASP A 147 7.02 -14.82 -16.86
CA ASP A 147 6.95 -15.32 -15.47
C ASP A 147 7.42 -14.27 -14.47
N SER A 148 8.58 -13.69 -14.68
CA SER A 148 9.12 -12.59 -13.86
C SER A 148 8.25 -11.33 -13.94
N TYR A 149 7.76 -10.98 -15.15
CA TYR A 149 6.81 -9.89 -15.32
C TYR A 149 5.50 -10.16 -14.54
N GLY A 150 5.02 -11.40 -14.54
CA GLY A 150 3.85 -11.81 -13.75
C GLY A 150 4.04 -11.55 -12.25
N ILE A 151 5.14 -12.02 -11.69
CA ILE A 151 5.50 -11.79 -10.29
C ILE A 151 5.56 -10.28 -9.99
N GLY A 152 6.12 -9.50 -10.91
CA GLY A 152 6.14 -8.05 -10.82
C GLY A 152 6.78 -7.52 -9.54
N ALA A 153 7.85 -8.19 -9.07
CA ALA A 153 8.57 -7.81 -7.87
C ALA A 153 9.15 -6.39 -8.00
N ARG A 154 8.94 -5.57 -6.96
CA ARG A 154 9.43 -4.20 -6.85
C ARG A 154 9.95 -3.93 -5.46
N LYS A 155 11.03 -3.15 -5.37
CA LYS A 155 11.41 -2.53 -4.11
C LYS A 155 10.49 -1.35 -3.84
N THR A 156 10.13 -1.16 -2.59
CA THR A 156 9.42 0.03 -2.14
C THR A 156 10.42 1.19 -2.00
N PHE A 157 9.91 2.40 -1.81
CA PHE A 157 10.79 3.52 -1.51
C PHE A 157 11.51 3.28 -0.16
N GLU A 158 12.84 3.33 -0.17
CA GLU A 158 13.65 3.05 1.03
C GLU A 158 13.50 4.17 2.06
N THR A 159 13.20 3.79 3.30
CA THR A 159 12.94 4.71 4.41
C THR A 159 13.69 4.30 5.68
N PRO A 160 15.04 4.27 5.63
CA PRO A 160 15.85 3.79 6.76
C PRO A 160 15.67 4.62 8.03
N ASN A 161 15.42 5.92 7.90
CA ASN A 161 15.21 6.79 9.04
C ASN A 161 13.83 6.59 9.68
N ILE A 162 12.77 6.36 8.89
CA ILE A 162 11.45 5.98 9.43
C ILE A 162 11.56 4.69 10.23
N VAL A 163 12.18 3.66 9.65
CA VAL A 163 12.37 2.37 10.32
C VAL A 163 13.09 2.53 11.65
N LYS A 164 14.19 3.26 11.65
CA LYS A 164 15.04 3.48 12.84
C LYS A 164 14.31 4.28 13.93
N GLU A 165 13.73 5.42 13.57
CA GLU A 165 13.14 6.34 14.54
C GLU A 165 11.81 5.84 15.11
N LEU A 166 11.00 5.15 14.30
CA LEU A 166 9.71 4.63 14.72
C LEU A 166 9.77 3.17 15.18
N ASN A 167 10.94 2.53 15.08
CA ASN A 167 11.14 1.12 15.44
C ASN A 167 10.09 0.19 14.78
N LEU A 168 9.74 0.46 13.53
CA LEU A 168 8.78 -0.33 12.78
C LEU A 168 9.40 -1.65 12.32
N LYS A 169 8.60 -2.71 12.33
CA LYS A 169 8.99 -3.97 11.72
C LYS A 169 9.07 -3.81 10.20
N VAL A 170 10.03 -4.49 9.58
CA VAL A 170 10.18 -4.51 8.13
C VAL A 170 9.87 -5.91 7.61
N GLY A 171 9.14 -6.00 6.51
CA GLY A 171 8.80 -7.28 5.91
C GLY A 171 8.49 -7.15 4.41
N LYS A 172 8.48 -8.28 3.68
CA LYS A 172 8.07 -8.32 2.28
C LYS A 172 6.56 -8.53 2.18
N LEU A 173 5.93 -7.83 1.23
CA LEU A 173 4.50 -7.87 0.98
C LEU A 173 4.20 -8.67 -0.29
N SER A 174 3.24 -9.58 -0.22
CA SER A 174 2.74 -10.30 -1.39
C SER A 174 1.26 -10.02 -1.60
N THR A 175 0.88 -9.65 -2.84
CA THR A 175 -0.47 -9.18 -3.19
C THR A 175 -1.16 -10.12 -4.15
N GLY A 176 -2.46 -10.36 -3.93
CA GLY A 176 -3.34 -11.08 -4.86
C GLY A 176 -4.81 -10.79 -4.58
N ASP A 177 -5.69 -11.09 -5.54
CA ASP A 177 -7.11 -10.72 -5.47
C ASP A 177 -7.98 -11.71 -4.68
N SER A 178 -7.39 -12.52 -3.78
CA SER A 178 -8.10 -13.47 -2.93
C SER A 178 -7.75 -13.30 -1.46
N LEU A 179 -8.78 -13.34 -0.59
CA LEU A 179 -8.58 -13.32 0.86
C LEU A 179 -7.97 -14.64 1.34
N ASP A 180 -8.46 -15.77 0.85
CA ASP A 180 -7.90 -17.09 1.09
C ASP A 180 -6.60 -17.33 0.31
N MET A 181 -6.03 -18.50 0.45
CA MET A 181 -4.76 -18.87 -0.19
C MET A 181 -4.89 -20.26 -0.82
N SER A 182 -4.76 -20.31 -2.14
CA SER A 182 -4.64 -21.60 -2.84
C SER A 182 -3.22 -22.19 -2.68
N PRO A 183 -3.00 -23.51 -2.91
CA PRO A 183 -1.65 -24.08 -2.89
C PRO A 183 -0.67 -23.44 -3.89
N HIS A 184 -1.19 -22.90 -4.98
CA HIS A 184 -0.35 -22.15 -5.94
C HIS A 184 0.05 -20.78 -5.41
N ASP A 185 -0.87 -20.09 -4.73
CA ASP A 185 -0.58 -18.80 -4.12
C ASP A 185 0.43 -18.97 -2.98
N GLU A 186 0.25 -20.02 -2.14
CA GLU A 186 1.21 -20.35 -1.10
C GLU A 186 2.62 -20.54 -1.64
N THR A 187 2.76 -21.31 -2.73
CA THR A 187 4.05 -21.54 -3.37
C THR A 187 4.69 -20.21 -3.84
N ALA A 188 3.90 -19.32 -4.46
CA ALA A 188 4.38 -18.03 -4.93
C ALA A 188 4.72 -17.09 -3.76
N ILE A 189 3.90 -17.05 -2.72
CA ILE A 189 4.12 -16.23 -1.52
C ILE A 189 5.40 -16.66 -0.80
N LEU A 190 5.63 -17.98 -0.65
CA LEU A 190 6.85 -18.52 -0.04
C LEU A 190 8.09 -18.17 -0.91
N SER A 191 7.96 -18.27 -2.24
CA SER A 191 9.03 -17.88 -3.18
C SER A 191 9.34 -16.39 -3.12
N ASN A 192 8.34 -15.55 -2.90
CA ASN A 192 8.50 -14.11 -2.68
C ASN A 192 9.09 -13.78 -1.30
N GLU A 193 9.25 -14.79 -0.42
CA GLU A 193 9.69 -14.62 0.98
C GLU A 193 8.80 -13.65 1.77
N ALA A 194 7.51 -13.60 1.47
CA ALA A 194 6.59 -12.64 2.06
C ALA A 194 6.43 -12.84 3.57
N THR A 195 6.38 -11.74 4.29
CA THR A 195 6.06 -11.66 5.73
C THR A 195 4.57 -11.40 5.93
N VAL A 196 3.98 -10.64 4.99
CA VAL A 196 2.55 -10.29 5.00
C VAL A 196 1.96 -10.41 3.59
N LYS A 197 0.65 -10.66 3.50
CA LYS A 197 -0.11 -10.65 2.24
C LYS A 197 -1.28 -9.70 2.32
N ASP A 198 -1.58 -9.03 1.21
CA ASP A 198 -2.73 -8.15 1.04
C ASP A 198 -3.40 -8.33 -0.33
N MET A 199 -4.31 -7.42 -0.66
CA MET A 199 -5.02 -7.44 -1.94
C MET A 199 -4.75 -6.20 -2.83
N GLU A 200 -3.89 -5.24 -2.43
CA GLU A 200 -3.71 -3.95 -3.12
C GLU A 200 -2.26 -3.54 -3.37
N GLY A 201 -1.35 -3.84 -2.45
CA GLY A 201 -0.04 -3.21 -2.38
C GLY A 201 0.78 -3.27 -3.66
N ALA A 202 0.89 -4.44 -4.30
CA ALA A 202 1.66 -4.56 -5.54
C ALA A 202 1.01 -3.79 -6.72
N ALA A 203 -0.32 -3.60 -6.71
CA ALA A 203 -1.01 -2.80 -7.71
C ALA A 203 -0.75 -1.30 -7.52
N VAL A 204 -0.78 -0.82 -6.27
CA VAL A 204 -0.38 0.56 -5.92
C VAL A 204 1.08 0.80 -6.31
N ALA A 205 1.98 -0.13 -5.96
CA ALA A 205 3.40 -0.04 -6.31
C ALA A 205 3.64 -0.02 -7.82
N TYR A 206 2.89 -0.82 -8.58
CA TYR A 206 2.98 -0.82 -10.05
C TYR A 206 2.68 0.56 -10.63
N VAL A 207 1.61 1.20 -10.15
CA VAL A 207 1.21 2.53 -10.64
C VAL A 207 2.18 3.61 -10.16
N ALA A 208 2.60 3.56 -8.90
CA ALA A 208 3.56 4.51 -8.34
C ALA A 208 4.90 4.49 -9.10
N ASP A 209 5.41 3.29 -9.41
CA ASP A 209 6.63 3.07 -10.19
C ASP A 209 6.49 3.63 -11.62
N LEU A 210 5.35 3.37 -12.29
CA LEU A 210 5.06 3.87 -13.62
C LEU A 210 5.15 5.41 -13.71
N PHE A 211 4.83 6.10 -12.64
CA PHE A 211 4.88 7.58 -12.56
C PHE A 211 6.06 8.10 -11.74
N SER A 212 6.99 7.24 -11.36
CA SER A 212 8.16 7.60 -10.53
C SER A 212 7.77 8.38 -9.27
N THR A 213 6.63 8.03 -8.66
CA THR A 213 6.15 8.65 -7.44
C THR A 213 6.57 7.78 -6.25
N PRO A 214 7.33 8.31 -5.26
CA PRO A 214 7.72 7.56 -4.07
C PRO A 214 6.52 6.97 -3.35
N ALA A 215 6.59 5.68 -2.98
CA ALA A 215 5.50 5.00 -2.28
C ALA A 215 6.02 4.11 -1.15
N ILE A 216 5.40 4.23 0.02
CA ILE A 216 5.63 3.39 1.19
C ILE A 216 4.36 2.61 1.54
N PHE A 217 4.52 1.45 2.17
CA PHE A 217 3.43 0.52 2.43
C PHE A 217 3.42 0.16 3.91
N VAL A 218 2.36 0.56 4.61
CA VAL A 218 2.16 0.33 6.05
C VAL A 218 1.05 -0.70 6.21
N LYS A 219 1.38 -1.89 6.71
CA LYS A 219 0.46 -3.03 6.80
C LYS A 219 0.35 -3.55 8.22
N ALA A 220 -0.88 -3.63 8.72
CA ALA A 220 -1.19 -4.13 10.05
C ALA A 220 -1.83 -5.53 9.98
N VAL A 221 -1.34 -6.46 10.79
CA VAL A 221 -1.70 -7.88 10.69
C VAL A 221 -3.01 -8.19 11.41
N THR A 222 -4.02 -8.62 10.66
CA THR A 222 -5.36 -9.00 11.18
C THR A 222 -5.49 -10.50 11.46
N ASP A 223 -4.79 -11.33 10.70
CA ASP A 223 -4.93 -12.78 10.73
C ASP A 223 -3.60 -13.47 10.44
N ILE A 224 -3.46 -14.70 10.89
CA ILE A 224 -2.28 -15.51 10.65
C ILE A 224 -2.58 -16.56 9.59
N VAL A 225 -2.06 -16.33 8.38
CA VAL A 225 -2.36 -17.11 7.17
C VAL A 225 -1.88 -18.56 7.27
N ASP A 226 -0.71 -18.78 7.90
CA ASP A 226 -0.13 -20.09 8.22
C ASP A 226 -0.55 -20.58 9.61
N GLY A 227 -1.65 -20.04 10.17
CA GLY A 227 -2.24 -20.43 11.44
C GLY A 227 -3.27 -21.57 11.31
N GLU A 228 -3.87 -21.92 12.44
CA GLU A 228 -4.89 -22.98 12.51
C GLU A 228 -6.32 -22.47 12.29
N LYS A 229 -6.54 -21.14 12.45
CA LYS A 229 -7.87 -20.54 12.33
C LYS A 229 -8.18 -20.16 10.88
N PRO A 230 -9.46 -20.23 10.46
CA PRO A 230 -9.86 -19.71 9.16
C PRO A 230 -9.54 -18.22 9.03
N THR A 231 -8.84 -17.82 7.96
CA THR A 231 -8.43 -16.44 7.69
C THR A 231 -9.58 -15.44 7.82
N ALA A 232 -10.74 -15.73 7.20
CA ALA A 232 -11.88 -14.83 7.22
C ALA A 232 -12.45 -14.59 8.63
N GLU A 233 -12.46 -15.63 9.47
CA GLU A 233 -12.94 -15.52 10.86
C GLU A 233 -11.98 -14.66 11.69
N GLU A 234 -10.69 -14.94 11.62
CA GLU A 234 -9.67 -14.21 12.37
C GLU A 234 -9.57 -12.76 11.93
N PHE A 235 -9.64 -12.49 10.61
CA PHE A 235 -9.73 -11.16 10.04
C PHE A 235 -10.89 -10.35 10.64
N LEU A 236 -12.12 -10.88 10.57
CA LEU A 236 -13.30 -10.17 11.10
C LEU A 236 -13.22 -9.94 12.61
N GLN A 237 -12.67 -10.90 13.36
CA GLN A 237 -12.51 -10.80 14.81
C GLN A 237 -11.56 -9.65 15.20
N ASN A 238 -10.49 -9.43 14.43
CA ASN A 238 -9.42 -8.51 14.80
C ASN A 238 -9.48 -7.16 14.07
N LEU A 239 -10.30 -7.03 13.03
CA LEU A 239 -10.33 -5.87 12.14
C LEU A 239 -10.35 -4.53 12.90
N ILE A 240 -11.28 -4.35 13.83
CA ILE A 240 -11.44 -3.08 14.55
C ILE A 240 -10.21 -2.76 15.42
N SER A 241 -9.69 -3.75 16.16
CA SER A 241 -8.53 -3.51 17.02
C SER A 241 -7.26 -3.23 16.22
N VAL A 242 -7.10 -3.91 15.07
CA VAL A 242 -5.94 -3.76 14.21
C VAL A 242 -5.99 -2.46 13.41
N THR A 243 -7.16 -1.99 13.00
CA THR A 243 -7.28 -0.65 12.37
C THR A 243 -6.86 0.47 13.32
N MET A 244 -6.99 0.31 14.63
CA MET A 244 -6.43 1.26 15.60
C MET A 244 -4.90 1.24 15.65
N ALA A 245 -4.28 0.07 15.52
CA ALA A 245 -2.82 -0.04 15.44
C ALA A 245 -2.30 0.56 14.11
N LEU A 246 -3.00 0.32 13.01
CA LEU A 246 -2.72 0.92 11.71
C LEU A 246 -2.79 2.46 11.79
N ASP A 247 -3.87 3.00 12.34
CA ASP A 247 -4.08 4.44 12.54
C ASP A 247 -2.92 5.06 13.33
N GLN A 248 -2.52 4.43 14.43
CA GLN A 248 -1.41 4.91 15.24
C GLN A 248 -0.07 4.90 14.46
N ALA A 249 0.21 3.85 13.71
CA ALA A 249 1.44 3.76 12.93
C ALA A 249 1.48 4.77 11.78
N VAL A 250 0.38 4.92 11.03
CA VAL A 250 0.30 5.92 9.95
C VAL A 250 0.44 7.33 10.52
N MET A 251 -0.18 7.63 11.67
CA MET A 251 0.00 8.92 12.34
C MET A 251 1.49 9.17 12.66
N GLN A 252 2.19 8.19 13.23
CA GLN A 252 3.62 8.34 13.55
C GLN A 252 4.46 8.58 12.29
N VAL A 253 4.15 7.89 11.19
CA VAL A 253 4.81 8.10 9.89
C VAL A 253 4.54 9.52 9.38
N VAL A 254 3.30 9.97 9.39
CA VAL A 254 2.93 11.34 8.96
C VAL A 254 3.59 12.40 9.84
N ASP A 255 3.62 12.19 11.15
CA ASP A 255 4.33 13.08 12.08
C ASP A 255 5.83 13.15 11.79
N PHE A 256 6.44 12.01 11.47
CA PHE A 256 7.86 11.95 11.15
C PHE A 256 8.19 12.70 9.85
N ILE A 257 7.38 12.56 8.80
CA ILE A 257 7.64 13.18 7.49
C ILE A 257 7.36 14.69 7.44
N SER A 258 6.60 15.22 8.42
CA SER A 258 6.30 16.65 8.49
C SER A 258 7.58 17.48 8.56
N GLY A 259 7.74 18.42 7.60
CA GLY A 259 8.89 19.29 7.52
C GLY A 259 10.18 18.64 6.97
N LYS A 260 10.12 17.39 6.49
CA LYS A 260 11.25 16.66 5.91
C LYS A 260 11.21 16.63 4.38
N CYS A 261 12.37 16.40 3.78
CA CYS A 261 12.48 16.08 2.36
C CYS A 261 12.38 14.57 2.14
N ILE A 262 12.11 14.16 0.91
CA ILE A 262 12.07 12.72 0.52
C ILE A 262 13.41 12.03 0.86
N SER A 263 14.53 12.73 0.69
CA SER A 263 15.87 12.20 1.02
C SER A 263 16.11 11.95 2.50
N ASP A 264 15.26 12.46 3.38
CA ASP A 264 15.40 12.36 4.83
C ASP A 264 14.63 11.16 5.42
N LEU A 265 13.89 10.42 4.58
CA LEU A 265 13.07 9.28 4.99
C LEU A 265 13.90 8.02 5.13
#